data_d1150cb3ed3d764c46e0071479d3022a
#
_entry.id   d1150cb3ed3d764c46e0071479d3022a
#
_cell.length_a   1.000
_cell.length_b   1.000
_cell.length_c   1.000
_cell.angle_alpha   90.00
_cell.angle_beta   90.00
_cell.angle_gamma   90.00
#
_symmetry.space_group_name_H-M   'P 1'
#
loop_
_entity.id
_entity.type
_entity.pdbx_description
1 polymer ?
#
loop_
_entity_poly.entity_id
_entity_poly.type
_entity_poly.pdbx_seq_one_letter_code
_entity_poly.pdbx_strand_id
1 'polypeptide(L)'
;MALARTERQELEQTQGVVFNVQRMSMHDGPGVRTNVFLKGCPLRCGWCANPESQQMQPELMLRAGQCIDCGQFAESCTACMPAWQAARRRSAIQFEAIDDRIHLCPTGALNWVGEWRTAGDVMAQVRRDHPFYGDGGGLTLTGGEPTLQPAFCAALLRLAKAAGIATAMETCGHTQWDIFAALLPLLDVLLFDVKQLDPVRHLEHTGLDNALILENLRHAVATGATVRVRVPLIPGFNATPEDVMTLVEFVQTLPGPVQAIDLLPYHTLGKAKYAALGREYPWQEQPRLSLQQVEELAAIVASRGIAVTVGG
;
A
#
# COMPACT_ATOMS: atom_id res chain seq x y z
N MET A 1 -1.10 -26.78 3.45
CA MET A 1 -1.25 -27.87 2.44
C MET A 1 -0.01 -27.85 1.54
N ALA A 2 0.68 -28.97 1.32
CA ALA A 2 1.87 -28.98 0.49
C ALA A 2 1.48 -28.82 -1.00
N LEU A 3 2.11 -27.88 -1.70
CA LEU A 3 1.96 -27.70 -3.15
C LEU A 3 2.67 -28.81 -3.92
N ALA A 4 2.07 -29.28 -5.02
CA ALA A 4 2.75 -30.16 -5.97
C ALA A 4 3.96 -29.43 -6.57
N ARG A 5 5.01 -30.18 -6.96
CA ARG A 5 6.26 -29.59 -7.48
C ARG A 5 6.03 -28.69 -8.70
N THR A 6 5.20 -29.14 -9.63
CA THR A 6 4.88 -28.41 -10.86
C THR A 6 4.10 -27.12 -10.53
N GLU A 7 3.06 -27.22 -9.69
CA GLU A 7 2.29 -26.06 -9.23
C GLU A 7 3.19 -25.03 -8.54
N ARG A 8 4.09 -25.47 -7.68
CA ARG A 8 5.06 -24.59 -7.03
C ARG A 8 5.93 -23.83 -8.04
N GLN A 9 6.45 -24.53 -9.05
CA GLN A 9 7.28 -23.90 -10.08
C GLN A 9 6.51 -22.87 -10.89
N GLU A 10 5.26 -23.14 -11.26
CA GLU A 10 4.40 -22.18 -11.96
C GLU A 10 4.13 -20.93 -11.13
N LEU A 11 3.81 -21.10 -9.83
CA LEU A 11 3.61 -19.98 -8.92
C LEU A 11 4.89 -19.15 -8.76
N GLU A 12 6.06 -19.81 -8.61
CA GLU A 12 7.35 -19.12 -8.45
C GLU A 12 7.73 -18.29 -9.68
N GLN A 13 7.27 -18.65 -10.89
CA GLN A 13 7.50 -17.90 -12.13
C GLN A 13 6.49 -16.78 -12.39
N THR A 14 5.40 -16.71 -11.62
CA THR A 14 4.44 -15.61 -11.75
C THR A 14 5.11 -14.28 -11.47
N GLN A 15 4.89 -13.29 -12.34
CA GLN A 15 5.55 -11.98 -12.24
C GLN A 15 4.59 -10.89 -11.79
N GLY A 16 5.13 -9.90 -11.10
CA GLY A 16 4.45 -8.67 -10.71
C GLY A 16 5.42 -7.49 -10.58
N VAL A 17 4.87 -6.30 -10.51
CA VAL A 17 5.66 -5.07 -10.36
C VAL A 17 5.71 -4.68 -8.88
N VAL A 18 6.90 -4.78 -8.31
CA VAL A 18 7.20 -4.50 -6.90
C VAL A 18 8.07 -3.26 -6.83
N PHE A 19 7.74 -2.30 -5.95
CA PHE A 19 8.59 -1.12 -5.77
C PHE A 19 9.37 -1.12 -4.46
N ASN A 20 8.99 -1.94 -3.50
CA ASN A 20 9.73 -2.09 -2.25
C ASN A 20 9.43 -3.43 -1.59
N VAL A 21 10.39 -3.95 -0.84
CA VAL A 21 10.21 -5.04 0.12
C VAL A 21 10.78 -4.55 1.45
N GLN A 22 9.89 -4.20 2.37
CA GLN A 22 10.26 -3.71 3.70
C GLN A 22 10.23 -4.85 4.70
N ARG A 23 11.38 -5.10 5.30
CA ARG A 23 11.55 -6.14 6.31
C ARG A 23 11.30 -5.58 7.71
N MET A 24 10.91 -6.45 8.63
CA MET A 24 10.76 -6.15 10.06
C MET A 24 9.76 -5.02 10.37
N SER A 25 8.66 -4.94 9.61
CA SER A 25 7.55 -4.04 9.95
C SER A 25 6.74 -4.57 11.12
N MET A 26 6.25 -3.64 11.96
CA MET A 26 5.40 -3.95 13.12
C MET A 26 4.05 -3.21 13.07
N HIS A 27 3.74 -2.56 11.94
CA HIS A 27 2.57 -1.68 11.81
C HIS A 27 1.56 -2.15 10.75
N ASP A 28 1.86 -3.22 10.03
CA ASP A 28 1.04 -3.65 8.88
C ASP A 28 0.48 -5.06 9.10
N GLY A 29 -0.14 -5.25 10.26
CA GLY A 29 -0.75 -6.49 10.72
C GLY A 29 -0.07 -7.08 11.95
N PRO A 30 -0.57 -8.24 12.44
CA PRO A 30 -0.06 -8.88 13.66
C PRO A 30 1.40 -9.34 13.53
N GLY A 31 2.16 -9.19 14.60
CA GLY A 31 3.54 -9.66 14.71
C GLY A 31 4.53 -8.90 13.81
N VAL A 32 5.73 -9.46 13.66
CA VAL A 32 6.75 -8.92 12.75
C VAL A 32 6.43 -9.35 11.31
N ARG A 33 6.51 -8.43 10.36
CA ARG A 33 6.10 -8.71 8.98
C ARG A 33 7.15 -8.27 7.96
N THR A 34 7.14 -8.97 6.83
CA THR A 34 7.80 -8.51 5.61
C THR A 34 6.71 -7.98 4.67
N ASN A 35 6.76 -6.67 4.41
CA ASN A 35 5.79 -6.00 3.54
C ASN A 35 6.30 -6.02 2.10
N VAL A 36 5.46 -6.45 1.18
CA VAL A 36 5.71 -6.39 -0.26
C VAL A 36 4.84 -5.30 -0.85
N PHE A 37 5.48 -4.23 -1.31
CA PHE A 37 4.82 -3.05 -1.85
C PHE A 37 4.66 -3.16 -3.36
N LEU A 38 3.43 -3.28 -3.82
CA LEU A 38 3.06 -3.46 -5.22
C LEU A 38 2.72 -2.14 -5.90
N LYS A 39 3.07 -2.02 -7.18
CA LYS A 39 2.67 -0.87 -8.00
C LYS A 39 1.24 -1.02 -8.54
N GLY A 40 0.65 0.11 -8.88
CA GLY A 40 -0.73 0.25 -9.33
C GLY A 40 -1.67 0.58 -8.17
N CYS A 41 -2.40 1.69 -8.30
CA CYS A 41 -3.49 2.05 -7.41
C CYS A 41 -4.58 2.75 -8.22
N PRO A 42 -5.87 2.42 -8.05
CA PRO A 42 -6.94 3.13 -8.72
C PRO A 42 -7.18 4.51 -8.09
N LEU A 43 -6.88 4.66 -6.80
CA LEU A 43 -7.09 5.90 -6.06
C LEU A 43 -5.95 6.91 -6.28
N ARG A 44 -6.29 8.19 -6.08
CA ARG A 44 -5.38 9.34 -6.15
C ARG A 44 -5.48 10.19 -4.88
N CYS A 45 -5.43 9.52 -3.72
CA CYS A 45 -5.53 10.19 -2.42
C CYS A 45 -4.53 11.35 -2.32
N GLY A 46 -5.01 12.55 -1.96
CA GLY A 46 -4.17 13.74 -1.87
C GLY A 46 -3.04 13.63 -0.84
N TRP A 47 -3.22 12.81 0.18
CA TRP A 47 -2.26 12.55 1.27
C TRP A 47 -1.44 11.28 1.08
N CYS A 48 -1.41 10.68 -0.11
CA CYS A 48 -0.80 9.37 -0.35
C CYS A 48 0.65 9.32 0.16
N ALA A 49 0.95 8.33 1.00
CA ALA A 49 2.29 8.10 1.53
C ALA A 49 3.24 7.46 0.50
N ASN A 50 2.67 6.79 -0.51
CA ASN A 50 3.39 6.04 -1.53
C ASN A 50 2.97 6.45 -2.95
N PRO A 51 3.17 7.74 -3.37
CA PRO A 51 2.76 8.20 -4.70
C PRO A 51 3.45 7.44 -5.84
N GLU A 52 4.61 6.84 -5.57
CA GLU A 52 5.34 5.95 -6.48
C GLU A 52 4.61 4.64 -6.77
N SER A 53 3.61 4.29 -5.98
CA SER A 53 2.77 3.13 -6.23
C SER A 53 1.61 3.39 -7.19
N GLN A 54 1.25 4.65 -7.45
CA GLN A 54 0.02 5.00 -8.16
C GLN A 54 0.00 4.52 -9.61
N GLN A 55 1.13 4.55 -10.30
CA GLN A 55 1.25 4.03 -11.67
C GLN A 55 1.62 2.56 -11.64
N MET A 56 1.09 1.77 -12.57
CA MET A 56 1.43 0.34 -12.69
C MET A 56 2.87 0.15 -13.18
N GLN A 57 3.30 0.99 -14.13
CA GLN A 57 4.62 0.88 -14.74
C GLN A 57 5.72 1.44 -13.81
N PRO A 58 6.95 0.95 -13.92
CA PRO A 58 8.10 1.58 -13.30
C PRO A 58 8.22 3.06 -13.64
N GLU A 59 8.66 3.87 -12.70
CA GLU A 59 8.81 5.32 -12.85
C GLU A 59 10.19 5.77 -12.40
N LEU A 60 10.67 6.87 -12.98
CA LEU A 60 11.90 7.52 -12.52
C LEU A 60 11.64 8.38 -11.28
N MET A 61 12.50 8.22 -10.28
CA MET A 61 12.58 9.11 -9.12
C MET A 61 13.93 9.80 -9.06
N LEU A 62 13.92 11.12 -8.80
CA LEU A 62 15.13 11.91 -8.54
C LEU A 62 15.10 12.45 -7.11
N ARG A 63 15.93 11.91 -6.25
CA ARG A 63 16.15 12.40 -4.88
C ARG A 63 17.23 13.46 -4.90
N ALA A 64 16.87 14.72 -5.19
CA ALA A 64 17.81 15.83 -5.35
C ALA A 64 18.78 16.00 -4.17
N GLY A 65 18.32 15.76 -2.92
CA GLY A 65 19.17 15.83 -1.73
C GLY A 65 20.26 14.73 -1.63
N GLN A 66 20.20 13.69 -2.46
CA GLN A 66 21.23 12.64 -2.57
C GLN A 66 22.16 12.84 -3.75
N CYS A 67 21.90 13.83 -4.60
CA CYS A 67 22.76 14.16 -5.74
C CYS A 67 24.04 14.84 -5.25
N ILE A 68 25.18 14.28 -5.63
CA ILE A 68 26.51 14.82 -5.30
C ILE A 68 27.13 15.64 -6.46
N ASP A 69 26.34 15.89 -7.50
CA ASP A 69 26.79 16.58 -8.71
C ASP A 69 28.13 16.02 -9.24
N CYS A 70 28.19 14.71 -9.40
CA CYS A 70 29.42 13.95 -9.68
C CYS A 70 30.05 14.24 -11.03
N GLY A 71 29.45 15.10 -11.88
CA GLY A 71 29.96 15.45 -13.22
C GLY A 71 29.98 14.28 -14.23
N GLN A 72 29.85 13.03 -13.77
CA GLN A 72 29.81 11.86 -14.66
C GLN A 72 28.60 11.88 -15.62
N PHE A 73 27.65 12.70 -15.28
CA PHE A 73 26.42 12.93 -16.05
C PHE A 73 26.31 14.39 -16.51
N ALA A 74 27.42 15.15 -16.60
CA ALA A 74 27.35 16.60 -16.84
C ALA A 74 26.61 16.96 -18.12
N GLU A 75 26.67 16.12 -19.16
CA GLU A 75 25.74 16.17 -20.28
C GLU A 75 24.41 15.43 -19.95
N SER A 76 24.38 14.54 -18.96
CA SER A 76 23.27 13.70 -18.60
C SER A 76 22.57 14.15 -17.31
N CYS A 77 23.19 14.85 -16.35
CA CYS A 77 22.48 15.42 -15.21
C CYS A 77 21.82 16.76 -15.53
N THR A 78 22.42 17.61 -16.37
CA THR A 78 21.68 18.66 -17.08
C THR A 78 20.80 18.11 -18.19
N ALA A 79 21.08 16.93 -18.74
CA ALA A 79 20.19 16.19 -19.64
C ALA A 79 19.22 15.23 -18.90
N CYS A 80 19.52 14.76 -17.71
CA CYS A 80 18.56 14.03 -16.86
C CYS A 80 17.48 14.94 -16.28
N MET A 81 17.77 16.20 -15.95
CA MET A 81 16.75 17.18 -15.57
C MET A 81 15.77 17.44 -16.72
N PRO A 82 16.18 17.71 -17.97
CA PRO A 82 15.27 17.79 -19.10
C PRO A 82 14.64 16.45 -19.47
N ALA A 83 15.35 15.34 -19.40
CA ALA A 83 14.79 14.00 -19.67
C ALA A 83 13.81 13.58 -18.59
N TRP A 84 14.08 13.87 -17.34
CA TRP A 84 13.15 13.69 -16.23
C TRP A 84 11.94 14.65 -16.33
N GLN A 85 12.14 15.92 -16.69
CA GLN A 85 11.06 16.86 -16.96
C GLN A 85 10.29 16.49 -18.23
N ALA A 86 10.93 15.93 -19.25
CA ALA A 86 10.31 15.43 -20.46
C ALA A 86 9.59 14.10 -20.26
N ALA A 87 10.13 13.17 -19.48
CA ALA A 87 9.46 11.93 -19.06
C ALA A 87 8.21 12.22 -18.22
N ARG A 88 8.27 13.28 -17.40
CA ARG A 88 7.12 13.81 -16.67
C ARG A 88 5.99 14.33 -17.57
N ARG A 89 6.31 14.92 -18.72
CA ARG A 89 5.34 15.48 -19.70
C ARG A 89 4.74 14.42 -20.62
N ARG A 90 5.29 13.22 -20.62
CA ARG A 90 4.92 12.15 -21.54
C ARG A 90 4.61 10.90 -20.74
N SER A 91 3.34 10.74 -20.36
CA SER A 91 2.81 9.58 -19.63
C SER A 91 2.86 8.23 -20.39
N ALA A 92 3.57 8.17 -21.51
CA ALA A 92 3.76 6.95 -22.29
C ALA A 92 4.99 7.12 -23.19
N ILE A 93 6.22 6.86 -22.69
CA ILE A 93 7.38 6.90 -23.61
C ILE A 93 8.44 5.90 -23.29
N GLN A 94 8.67 5.12 -24.35
CA GLN A 94 9.94 4.54 -24.80
C GLN A 94 11.04 4.52 -23.73
N PHE A 95 10.92 3.52 -22.88
CA PHE A 95 11.84 3.20 -21.81
C PHE A 95 13.25 2.83 -22.32
N GLU A 96 13.39 2.54 -23.62
CA GLU A 96 14.61 1.99 -24.24
C GLU A 96 15.81 2.93 -24.30
N ALA A 97 15.60 4.24 -24.21
CA ALA A 97 16.71 5.21 -24.39
C ALA A 97 17.36 5.71 -23.08
N ILE A 98 16.73 5.46 -21.91
CA ILE A 98 17.19 5.95 -20.60
C ILE A 98 17.84 4.82 -19.77
N ASP A 99 17.60 3.56 -20.14
CA ASP A 99 17.81 2.39 -19.32
C ASP A 99 19.26 2.13 -18.88
N ASP A 100 20.22 2.26 -19.78
CA ASP A 100 21.61 1.84 -19.50
C ASP A 100 22.41 2.82 -18.59
N ARG A 101 21.94 4.04 -18.39
CA ARG A 101 22.70 5.08 -17.66
C ARG A 101 22.27 5.28 -16.21
N ILE A 102 21.05 4.89 -15.85
CA ILE A 102 20.52 5.10 -14.49
C ILE A 102 21.29 4.27 -13.46
N HIS A 103 21.71 3.07 -13.84
CA HIS A 103 22.55 2.21 -13.00
C HIS A 103 23.93 2.82 -12.68
N LEU A 104 24.32 3.88 -13.37
CA LEU A 104 25.58 4.57 -13.15
C LEU A 104 25.49 5.69 -12.11
N CYS A 105 24.30 6.00 -11.55
CA CYS A 105 24.19 7.01 -10.50
C CYS A 105 24.81 6.49 -9.20
N PRO A 106 25.99 7.00 -8.76
CA PRO A 106 26.76 6.39 -7.66
C PRO A 106 26.06 6.49 -6.30
N THR A 107 25.16 7.45 -6.15
CA THR A 107 24.40 7.68 -4.92
C THR A 107 22.98 7.12 -4.98
N GLY A 108 22.55 6.62 -6.15
CA GLY A 108 21.15 6.24 -6.38
C GLY A 108 20.16 7.40 -6.30
N ALA A 109 20.66 8.66 -6.40
CA ALA A 109 19.81 9.85 -6.43
C ALA A 109 18.77 9.79 -7.57
N LEU A 110 19.18 9.30 -8.75
CA LEU A 110 18.30 8.96 -9.85
C LEU A 110 18.16 7.43 -9.90
N ASN A 111 16.93 6.93 -9.78
CA ASN A 111 16.65 5.49 -9.82
C ASN A 111 15.28 5.20 -10.39
N TRP A 112 15.12 4.01 -10.94
CA TRP A 112 13.81 3.43 -11.21
C TRP A 112 13.11 3.01 -9.93
N VAL A 113 11.81 3.28 -9.85
CA VAL A 113 10.93 2.77 -8.80
C VAL A 113 9.89 1.84 -9.40
N GLY A 114 9.94 0.62 -8.95
CA GLY A 114 9.19 -0.50 -9.50
C GLY A 114 10.06 -1.33 -10.44
N GLU A 115 10.04 -2.61 -10.24
CA GLU A 115 10.72 -3.62 -11.05
C GLU A 115 9.83 -4.85 -11.22
N TRP A 116 9.93 -5.50 -12.36
CA TRP A 116 9.31 -6.79 -12.56
C TRP A 116 10.06 -7.85 -11.76
N ARG A 117 9.36 -8.54 -10.87
CA ARG A 117 9.92 -9.58 -10.03
C ARG A 117 9.09 -10.85 -10.10
N THR A 118 9.75 -12.00 -10.04
CA THR A 118 9.05 -13.27 -9.89
C THR A 118 8.59 -13.46 -8.43
N ALA A 119 7.50 -14.19 -8.23
CA ALA A 119 7.04 -14.55 -6.90
C ALA A 119 8.08 -15.39 -6.15
N GLY A 120 8.88 -16.19 -6.86
CA GLY A 120 10.00 -16.93 -6.29
C GLY A 120 11.07 -16.05 -5.66
N ASP A 121 11.48 -14.97 -6.37
CA ASP A 121 12.49 -14.02 -5.88
C ASP A 121 11.99 -13.26 -4.65
N VAL A 122 10.72 -12.81 -4.67
CA VAL A 122 10.12 -12.13 -3.52
C VAL A 122 10.01 -13.08 -2.33
N MET A 123 9.53 -14.31 -2.55
CA MET A 123 9.41 -15.31 -1.49
C MET A 123 10.77 -15.77 -0.94
N ALA A 124 11.84 -15.71 -1.72
CA ALA A 124 13.18 -15.97 -1.21
C ALA A 124 13.59 -14.96 -0.12
N GLN A 125 13.19 -13.69 -0.28
CA GLN A 125 13.41 -12.66 0.75
C GLN A 125 12.48 -12.85 1.96
N VAL A 126 11.19 -13.10 1.73
CA VAL A 126 10.21 -13.35 2.80
C VAL A 126 10.62 -14.53 3.68
N ARG A 127 11.09 -15.63 3.08
CA ARG A 127 11.54 -16.82 3.83
C ARG A 127 12.78 -16.57 4.69
N ARG A 128 13.67 -15.64 4.32
CA ARG A 128 14.83 -15.26 5.16
C ARG A 128 14.41 -14.65 6.48
N ASP A 129 13.24 -14.02 6.53
CA ASP A 129 12.72 -13.37 7.73
C ASP A 129 11.85 -14.30 8.60
N HIS A 130 11.56 -15.53 8.11
CA HIS A 130 10.70 -16.49 8.81
C HIS A 130 11.09 -16.70 10.29
N PRO A 131 12.39 -16.81 10.67
CA PRO A 131 12.77 -16.96 12.07
C PRO A 131 12.37 -15.80 13.00
N PHE A 132 12.03 -14.63 12.43
CA PHE A 132 11.69 -13.44 13.19
C PHE A 132 10.18 -13.17 13.29
N TYR A 133 9.36 -13.89 12.55
CA TYR A 133 7.92 -13.62 12.49
C TYR A 133 7.19 -13.94 13.80
N GLY A 134 7.69 -14.90 14.60
CA GLY A 134 7.02 -15.33 15.82
C GLY A 134 5.57 -15.76 15.56
N ASP A 135 4.73 -15.63 16.57
CA ASP A 135 3.31 -15.98 16.47
C ASP A 135 2.54 -14.86 15.74
N GLY A 136 1.92 -15.21 14.61
CA GLY A 136 1.06 -14.32 13.83
C GLY A 136 1.78 -13.39 12.85
N GLY A 137 3.11 -13.28 12.91
CA GLY A 137 3.90 -12.52 11.95
C GLY A 137 4.02 -13.20 10.59
N GLY A 138 4.45 -12.46 9.54
CA GLY A 138 4.56 -13.06 8.21
C GLY A 138 4.63 -12.07 7.05
N LEU A 139 3.96 -12.41 5.97
CA LEU A 139 3.87 -11.61 4.73
C LEU A 139 2.69 -10.65 4.78
N THR A 140 2.92 -9.38 4.44
CA THR A 140 1.85 -8.43 4.11
C THR A 140 2.02 -7.95 2.68
N LEU A 141 0.96 -8.08 1.88
CA LEU A 141 0.87 -7.45 0.57
C LEU A 141 0.25 -6.06 0.72
N THR A 142 0.89 -5.04 0.18
CA THR A 142 0.49 -3.63 0.31
C THR A 142 1.04 -2.81 -0.86
N GLY A 143 1.14 -1.49 -0.69
CA GLY A 143 1.81 -0.57 -1.62
C GLY A 143 0.86 0.38 -2.29
N GLY A 144 0.41 0.06 -3.51
CA GLY A 144 -0.74 0.65 -4.19
C GLY A 144 -2.01 -0.10 -3.79
N GLU A 145 -2.62 -0.78 -4.76
CA GLU A 145 -3.73 -1.70 -4.53
C GLU A 145 -3.33 -3.10 -5.00
N PRO A 146 -3.09 -4.05 -4.08
CA PRO A 146 -2.64 -5.39 -4.44
C PRO A 146 -3.55 -6.12 -5.41
N THR A 147 -4.87 -5.88 -5.34
CA THR A 147 -5.86 -6.53 -6.20
C THR A 147 -5.75 -6.16 -7.68
N LEU A 148 -4.93 -5.15 -8.03
CA LEU A 148 -4.59 -4.86 -9.43
C LEU A 148 -3.57 -5.84 -10.02
N GLN A 149 -2.93 -6.67 -9.18
CA GLN A 149 -2.02 -7.73 -9.59
C GLN A 149 -2.46 -9.10 -9.03
N PRO A 150 -3.69 -9.56 -9.31
CA PRO A 150 -4.32 -10.66 -8.58
C PRO A 150 -3.58 -11.99 -8.73
N ALA A 151 -3.06 -12.30 -9.91
CA ALA A 151 -2.31 -13.54 -10.13
C ALA A 151 -1.01 -13.57 -9.33
N PHE A 152 -0.30 -12.45 -9.26
CA PHE A 152 0.93 -12.33 -8.49
C PHE A 152 0.66 -12.38 -6.98
N CYS A 153 -0.38 -11.70 -6.51
CA CYS A 153 -0.83 -11.78 -5.11
C CYS A 153 -1.20 -13.21 -4.72
N ALA A 154 -2.01 -13.89 -5.54
CA ALA A 154 -2.38 -15.28 -5.29
C ALA A 154 -1.16 -16.21 -5.22
N ALA A 155 -0.18 -16.02 -6.11
CA ALA A 155 1.07 -16.78 -6.10
C ALA A 155 1.86 -16.57 -4.79
N LEU A 156 2.07 -15.31 -4.37
CA LEU A 156 2.78 -14.99 -3.15
C LEU A 156 2.07 -15.57 -1.91
N LEU A 157 0.76 -15.38 -1.81
CA LEU A 157 -0.04 -15.86 -0.68
C LEU A 157 -0.03 -17.40 -0.58
N ARG A 158 -0.18 -18.12 -1.70
CA ARG A 158 -0.12 -19.59 -1.73
C ARG A 158 1.27 -20.10 -1.35
N LEU A 159 2.32 -19.48 -1.86
CA LEU A 159 3.70 -19.83 -1.51
C LEU A 159 4.02 -19.55 -0.04
N ALA A 160 3.50 -18.45 0.52
CA ALA A 160 3.64 -18.12 1.94
C ALA A 160 2.92 -19.17 2.83
N LYS A 161 1.65 -19.47 2.53
CA LYS A 161 0.89 -20.50 3.26
C LYS A 161 1.56 -21.89 3.19
N ALA A 162 2.07 -22.26 2.02
CA ALA A 162 2.81 -23.52 1.86
C ALA A 162 4.12 -23.57 2.67
N ALA A 163 4.68 -22.41 3.02
CA ALA A 163 5.85 -22.27 3.88
C ALA A 163 5.49 -22.07 5.38
N GLY A 164 4.21 -22.13 5.76
CA GLY A 164 3.76 -21.90 7.14
C GLY A 164 3.89 -20.44 7.59
N ILE A 165 3.93 -19.49 6.64
CA ILE A 165 4.04 -18.05 6.90
C ILE A 165 2.64 -17.45 6.88
N ALA A 166 2.27 -16.73 7.95
CA ALA A 166 0.99 -16.04 8.03
C ALA A 166 0.89 -14.90 7.00
N THR A 167 -0.32 -14.67 6.51
CA THR A 167 -0.58 -13.80 5.38
C THR A 167 -1.52 -12.66 5.72
N ALA A 168 -1.20 -11.45 5.30
CA ALA A 168 -2.09 -10.31 5.37
C ALA A 168 -2.08 -9.55 4.03
N MET A 169 -3.14 -8.79 3.79
CA MET A 169 -3.23 -7.87 2.67
C MET A 169 -3.86 -6.56 3.12
N GLU A 170 -3.20 -5.46 2.81
CA GLU A 170 -3.73 -4.11 2.94
C GLU A 170 -4.35 -3.70 1.61
N THR A 171 -5.60 -3.26 1.62
CA THR A 171 -6.35 -2.94 0.43
C THR A 171 -7.30 -1.77 0.65
N CYS A 172 -7.49 -0.94 -0.38
CA CYS A 172 -8.59 0.01 -0.41
C CYS A 172 -9.92 -0.62 -0.85
N GLY A 173 -9.91 -1.88 -1.28
CA GLY A 173 -11.11 -2.62 -1.66
C GLY A 173 -11.75 -2.20 -2.98
N HIS A 174 -11.15 -1.30 -3.77
CA HIS A 174 -11.70 -0.87 -5.06
C HIS A 174 -11.30 -1.85 -6.17
N THR A 175 -11.99 -2.97 -6.26
CA THR A 175 -11.76 -4.06 -7.22
C THR A 175 -13.05 -4.84 -7.48
N GLN A 176 -13.10 -5.60 -8.56
CA GLN A 176 -14.20 -6.54 -8.83
C GLN A 176 -14.28 -7.59 -7.72
N TRP A 177 -15.51 -7.91 -7.28
CA TRP A 177 -15.71 -8.84 -6.17
C TRP A 177 -15.12 -10.23 -6.41
N ASP A 178 -15.25 -10.78 -7.61
CA ASP A 178 -14.70 -12.10 -7.96
C ASP A 178 -13.18 -12.19 -7.79
N ILE A 179 -12.45 -11.13 -8.14
CA ILE A 179 -11.01 -11.00 -7.90
C ILE A 179 -10.73 -11.00 -6.39
N PHE A 180 -11.49 -10.20 -5.64
CA PHE A 180 -11.31 -10.08 -4.20
C PHE A 180 -11.66 -11.37 -3.46
N ALA A 181 -12.80 -11.98 -3.81
CA ALA A 181 -13.25 -13.25 -3.23
C ALA A 181 -12.27 -14.41 -3.46
N ALA A 182 -11.54 -14.41 -4.58
CA ALA A 182 -10.51 -15.41 -4.85
C ALA A 182 -9.27 -15.28 -3.95
N LEU A 183 -8.96 -14.08 -3.44
CA LEU A 183 -7.81 -13.82 -2.57
C LEU A 183 -8.13 -14.02 -1.09
N LEU A 184 -9.38 -13.74 -0.67
CA LEU A 184 -9.79 -13.77 0.75
C LEU A 184 -9.44 -15.09 1.47
N PRO A 185 -9.68 -16.30 0.91
CA PRO A 185 -9.35 -17.56 1.59
C PRO A 185 -7.85 -17.78 1.79
N LEU A 186 -7.01 -17.00 1.13
CA LEU A 186 -5.56 -17.06 1.24
C LEU A 186 -5.01 -16.12 2.32
N LEU A 187 -5.87 -15.32 2.96
CA LEU A 187 -5.49 -14.35 3.99
C LEU A 187 -5.82 -14.87 5.39
N ASP A 188 -4.91 -14.64 6.32
CA ASP A 188 -5.18 -14.82 7.75
C ASP A 188 -5.74 -13.51 8.35
N VAL A 189 -5.33 -12.35 7.81
CA VAL A 189 -5.86 -11.03 8.20
C VAL A 189 -6.02 -10.14 6.97
N LEU A 190 -7.16 -9.49 6.88
CA LEU A 190 -7.45 -8.44 5.91
C LEU A 190 -7.38 -7.06 6.59
N LEU A 191 -6.49 -6.20 6.11
CA LEU A 191 -6.35 -4.81 6.51
C LEU A 191 -7.09 -3.95 5.48
N PHE A 192 -8.30 -3.50 5.84
CA PHE A 192 -9.20 -2.86 4.89
C PHE A 192 -9.32 -1.36 5.16
N ASP A 193 -8.90 -0.55 4.20
CA ASP A 193 -8.91 0.91 4.31
C ASP A 193 -10.30 1.51 4.05
N VAL A 194 -10.88 2.17 5.04
CA VAL A 194 -12.06 3.04 4.88
C VAL A 194 -11.62 4.49 5.07
N LYS A 195 -11.61 5.24 3.98
CA LYS A 195 -11.05 6.61 3.99
C LYS A 195 -12.12 7.67 4.25
N GLN A 196 -13.33 7.48 3.76
CA GLN A 196 -14.48 8.38 3.96
C GLN A 196 -15.77 7.63 3.61
N LEU A 197 -16.85 7.88 4.33
CA LEU A 197 -18.17 7.28 4.08
C LEU A 197 -19.03 8.14 3.15
N ASP A 198 -18.84 9.44 3.14
CA ASP A 198 -19.51 10.34 2.18
C ASP A 198 -18.89 10.12 0.78
N PRO A 199 -19.71 9.67 -0.21
CA PRO A 199 -19.18 9.33 -1.54
C PRO A 199 -18.70 10.57 -2.32
N VAL A 200 -19.26 11.75 -2.06
CA VAL A 200 -18.85 13.00 -2.72
C VAL A 200 -17.46 13.42 -2.21
N ARG A 201 -17.30 13.47 -0.88
CA ARG A 201 -16.00 13.78 -0.26
C ARG A 201 -14.94 12.73 -0.63
N HIS A 202 -15.32 11.44 -0.70
CA HIS A 202 -14.40 10.40 -1.12
C HIS A 202 -13.93 10.63 -2.57
N LEU A 203 -14.86 10.86 -3.50
CA LEU A 203 -14.55 11.14 -4.92
C LEU A 203 -13.64 12.35 -5.06
N GLU A 204 -13.96 13.47 -4.38
CA GLU A 204 -13.20 14.71 -4.46
C GLU A 204 -11.73 14.54 -4.07
N HIS A 205 -11.45 13.76 -3.04
CA HIS A 205 -10.10 13.66 -2.45
C HIS A 205 -9.32 12.40 -2.84
N THR A 206 -9.98 11.41 -3.44
CA THR A 206 -9.33 10.16 -3.86
C THR A 206 -9.48 9.86 -5.34
N GLY A 207 -10.33 10.59 -6.06
CA GLY A 207 -10.57 10.44 -7.48
C GLY A 207 -11.63 9.40 -7.86
N LEU A 208 -12.17 8.63 -6.90
CA LEU A 208 -13.24 7.65 -7.11
C LEU A 208 -14.24 7.73 -5.95
N ASP A 209 -15.49 7.31 -6.18
CA ASP A 209 -16.44 7.12 -5.10
C ASP A 209 -16.14 5.87 -4.27
N ASN A 210 -16.86 5.69 -3.18
CA ASN A 210 -16.64 4.60 -2.23
C ASN A 210 -17.68 3.47 -2.29
N ALA A 211 -18.62 3.50 -3.24
CA ALA A 211 -19.72 2.53 -3.26
C ALA A 211 -19.22 1.08 -3.36
N LEU A 212 -18.35 0.81 -4.34
CA LEU A 212 -17.73 -0.50 -4.53
C LEU A 212 -16.85 -0.91 -3.33
N ILE A 213 -16.14 0.05 -2.73
CA ILE A 213 -15.28 -0.18 -1.56
C ILE A 213 -16.12 -0.67 -0.38
N LEU A 214 -17.18 0.04 -0.05
CA LEU A 214 -18.05 -0.30 1.09
C LEU A 214 -18.86 -1.57 0.85
N GLU A 215 -19.24 -1.85 -0.39
CA GLU A 215 -19.87 -3.11 -0.77
C GLU A 215 -18.92 -4.29 -0.57
N ASN A 216 -17.68 -4.18 -1.07
CA ASN A 216 -16.65 -5.20 -0.88
C ASN A 216 -16.30 -5.43 0.59
N LEU A 217 -16.29 -4.40 1.42
CA LEU A 217 -16.12 -4.56 2.87
C LEU A 217 -17.26 -5.38 3.48
N ARG A 218 -18.53 -5.08 3.13
CA ARG A 218 -19.68 -5.86 3.61
C ARG A 218 -19.58 -7.32 3.19
N HIS A 219 -19.23 -7.56 1.92
CA HIS A 219 -19.05 -8.92 1.41
C HIS A 219 -17.91 -9.65 2.11
N ALA A 220 -16.76 -9.01 2.31
CA ALA A 220 -15.62 -9.61 2.99
C ALA A 220 -15.96 -10.02 4.42
N VAL A 221 -16.63 -9.15 5.17
CA VAL A 221 -17.10 -9.46 6.54
C VAL A 221 -18.13 -10.60 6.52
N ALA A 222 -19.04 -10.63 5.54
CA ALA A 222 -20.03 -11.70 5.40
C ALA A 222 -19.41 -13.09 5.16
N THR A 223 -18.21 -13.18 4.59
CA THR A 223 -17.48 -14.45 4.41
C THR A 223 -16.90 -15.00 5.73
N GLY A 224 -16.90 -14.23 6.81
CA GLY A 224 -16.23 -14.56 8.07
C GLY A 224 -14.72 -14.32 8.07
N ALA A 225 -14.19 -13.58 7.08
CA ALA A 225 -12.78 -13.18 7.05
C ALA A 225 -12.41 -12.35 8.29
N THR A 226 -11.20 -12.51 8.80
CA THR A 226 -10.66 -11.67 9.87
C THR A 226 -10.31 -10.30 9.32
N VAL A 227 -11.17 -9.30 9.56
CA VAL A 227 -11.03 -7.95 9.01
C VAL A 227 -10.64 -6.97 10.11
N ARG A 228 -9.63 -6.15 9.83
CA ARG A 228 -9.30 -4.93 10.56
C ARG A 228 -9.60 -3.75 9.66
N VAL A 229 -10.42 -2.82 10.13
CA VAL A 229 -10.74 -1.59 9.39
C VAL A 229 -9.66 -0.55 9.67
N ARG A 230 -8.98 -0.08 8.64
CA ARG A 230 -7.92 0.94 8.76
C ARG A 230 -8.46 2.30 8.32
N VAL A 231 -8.20 3.31 9.13
CA VAL A 231 -8.72 4.66 8.90
C VAL A 231 -7.59 5.67 8.97
N PRO A 232 -7.11 6.16 7.83
CA PRO A 232 -6.19 7.28 7.83
C PRO A 232 -6.92 8.52 8.35
N LEU A 233 -6.50 9.03 9.51
CA LEU A 233 -7.08 10.24 10.13
C LEU A 233 -6.46 11.49 9.50
N ILE A 234 -7.16 12.06 8.52
CA ILE A 234 -6.68 13.21 7.75
C ILE A 234 -7.37 14.49 8.23
N PRO A 235 -6.64 15.44 8.85
CA PRO A 235 -7.21 16.71 9.29
C PRO A 235 -7.89 17.46 8.12
N GLY A 236 -9.11 17.95 8.36
CA GLY A 236 -9.93 18.61 7.34
C GLY A 236 -10.69 17.66 6.41
N PHE A 237 -10.50 16.33 6.54
CA PHE A 237 -11.16 15.35 5.70
C PHE A 237 -12.04 14.36 6.49
N ASN A 238 -11.48 13.64 7.45
CA ASN A 238 -12.22 12.57 8.16
C ASN A 238 -11.81 12.43 9.63
N ALA A 239 -11.15 13.43 10.19
CA ALA A 239 -10.56 13.36 11.51
C ALA A 239 -11.35 14.17 12.57
N THR A 240 -12.67 14.30 12.40
CA THR A 240 -13.55 14.89 13.43
C THR A 240 -14.21 13.80 14.28
N PRO A 241 -14.68 14.13 15.49
CA PRO A 241 -15.48 13.20 16.31
C PRO A 241 -16.72 12.66 15.56
N GLU A 242 -17.38 13.52 14.76
CA GLU A 242 -18.53 13.13 13.96
C GLU A 242 -18.16 12.12 12.86
N ASP A 243 -17.04 12.34 12.14
CA ASP A 243 -16.57 11.42 11.11
C ASP A 243 -16.29 10.02 11.72
N VAL A 244 -15.62 9.99 12.87
CA VAL A 244 -15.30 8.72 13.57
C VAL A 244 -16.54 8.06 14.11
N MET A 245 -17.50 8.83 14.66
CA MET A 245 -18.77 8.29 15.12
C MET A 245 -19.55 7.64 13.96
N THR A 246 -19.68 8.35 12.84
CA THR A 246 -20.34 7.84 11.62
C THR A 246 -19.67 6.55 11.12
N LEU A 247 -18.33 6.48 11.15
CA LEU A 247 -17.59 5.27 10.81
C LEU A 247 -17.93 4.12 11.74
N VAL A 248 -17.95 4.35 13.05
CA VAL A 248 -18.27 3.32 14.03
C VAL A 248 -19.70 2.80 13.85
N GLU A 249 -20.66 3.70 13.63
CA GLU A 249 -22.04 3.33 13.34
C GLU A 249 -22.14 2.47 12.07
N PHE A 250 -21.43 2.85 11.00
CA PHE A 250 -21.34 2.05 9.79
C PHE A 250 -20.75 0.65 10.07
N VAL A 251 -19.64 0.55 10.79
CA VAL A 251 -19.00 -0.73 11.14
C VAL A 251 -19.96 -1.63 11.93
N GLN A 252 -20.79 -1.06 12.81
CA GLN A 252 -21.80 -1.82 13.56
C GLN A 252 -22.95 -2.36 12.69
N THR A 253 -23.13 -1.81 11.46
CA THR A 253 -24.13 -2.34 10.48
C THR A 253 -23.59 -3.47 9.63
N LEU A 254 -22.30 -3.81 9.72
CA LEU A 254 -21.71 -4.89 8.94
C LEU A 254 -22.30 -6.26 9.33
N PRO A 255 -22.34 -7.24 8.40
CA PRO A 255 -22.98 -8.53 8.62
C PRO A 255 -22.24 -9.47 9.60
N GLY A 256 -21.14 -8.98 10.20
CA GLY A 256 -20.35 -9.70 11.20
C GLY A 256 -19.39 -8.76 11.91
N PRO A 257 -18.67 -9.24 12.92
CA PRO A 257 -17.73 -8.42 13.66
C PRO A 257 -16.46 -8.14 12.85
N VAL A 258 -15.88 -6.95 13.03
CA VAL A 258 -14.51 -6.68 12.67
C VAL A 258 -13.58 -6.94 13.87
N GLN A 259 -12.34 -7.32 13.62
CA GLN A 259 -11.38 -7.60 14.69
C GLN A 259 -11.00 -6.33 15.44
N ALA A 260 -10.79 -5.23 14.72
CA ALA A 260 -10.44 -3.92 15.28
C ALA A 260 -10.66 -2.79 14.27
N ILE A 261 -10.62 -1.56 14.76
CA ILE A 261 -10.41 -0.35 13.94
C ILE A 261 -9.01 0.19 14.26
N ASP A 262 -8.20 0.37 13.21
CA ASP A 262 -6.86 0.93 13.31
C ASP A 262 -6.90 2.39 12.85
N LEU A 263 -6.69 3.33 13.77
CA LEU A 263 -6.62 4.75 13.48
C LEU A 263 -5.19 5.13 13.10
N LEU A 264 -4.99 5.64 11.89
CA LEU A 264 -3.68 5.95 11.33
C LEU A 264 -3.49 7.47 11.24
N PRO A 265 -2.83 8.11 12.22
CA PRO A 265 -2.65 9.55 12.22
C PRO A 265 -1.89 10.04 10.99
N TYR A 266 -2.35 11.15 10.42
CA TYR A 266 -1.75 11.78 9.25
C TYR A 266 -0.28 12.12 9.45
N HIS A 267 0.51 11.86 8.43
CA HIS A 267 1.92 12.24 8.34
C HIS A 267 2.28 12.72 6.93
N THR A 268 3.37 13.47 6.81
CA THR A 268 3.82 14.11 5.56
C THR A 268 4.94 13.32 4.86
N LEU A 269 5.13 12.04 5.16
CA LEU A 269 6.22 11.21 4.60
C LEU A 269 6.17 11.09 3.07
N GLY A 270 4.97 11.18 2.48
CA GLY A 270 4.78 11.17 1.03
C GLY A 270 5.34 12.42 0.33
N LYS A 271 5.38 13.59 1.00
CA LYS A 271 5.74 14.87 0.37
C LYS A 271 7.08 14.84 -0.37
N ALA A 272 8.12 14.29 0.27
CA ALA A 272 9.44 14.16 -0.36
C ALA A 272 9.43 13.23 -1.57
N LYS A 273 8.59 12.20 -1.57
CA LYS A 273 8.43 11.27 -2.68
C LYS A 273 7.69 11.89 -3.86
N TYR A 274 6.67 12.74 -3.61
CA TYR A 274 6.04 13.54 -4.66
C TYR A 274 7.07 14.45 -5.35
N ALA A 275 7.88 15.17 -4.58
CA ALA A 275 8.94 16.01 -5.14
C ALA A 275 9.94 15.17 -5.96
N ALA A 276 10.34 13.99 -5.46
CA ALA A 276 11.27 13.09 -6.16
C ALA A 276 10.68 12.54 -7.48
N LEU A 277 9.35 12.38 -7.57
CA LEU A 277 8.63 12.05 -8.80
C LEU A 277 8.34 13.28 -9.66
N GLY A 278 8.76 14.48 -9.23
CA GLY A 278 8.46 15.74 -9.91
C GLY A 278 6.99 16.12 -9.90
N ARG A 279 6.26 15.71 -8.90
CA ARG A 279 4.86 16.01 -8.70
C ARG A 279 4.69 16.98 -7.54
N GLU A 280 3.68 17.84 -7.62
CA GLU A 280 3.26 18.63 -6.48
C GLU A 280 2.53 17.74 -5.47
N TYR A 281 2.74 17.99 -4.17
CA TYR A 281 1.99 17.32 -3.12
C TYR A 281 0.56 17.89 -3.08
N PRO A 282 -0.49 17.09 -3.40
CA PRO A 282 -1.82 17.66 -3.63
C PRO A 282 -2.51 18.09 -2.33
N TRP A 283 -2.13 17.51 -1.19
CA TRP A 283 -2.77 17.82 0.08
C TRP A 283 -2.21 19.10 0.69
N GLN A 284 -3.07 20.06 0.96
CA GLN A 284 -2.64 21.26 1.68
C GLN A 284 -2.20 20.88 3.08
N GLU A 285 -1.06 21.43 3.54
CA GLU A 285 -0.54 21.14 4.86
C GLU A 285 -1.56 21.57 5.92
N GLN A 286 -2.09 20.59 6.60
CA GLN A 286 -2.89 20.77 7.82
C GLN A 286 -2.02 20.45 9.02
N PRO A 287 -2.24 21.11 10.17
CA PRO A 287 -1.59 20.70 11.41
C PRO A 287 -1.88 19.24 11.68
N ARG A 288 -0.84 18.50 12.10
CA ARG A 288 -1.04 17.12 12.55
C ARG A 288 -1.95 17.12 13.78
N LEU A 289 -2.73 16.05 13.93
CA LEU A 289 -3.47 15.82 15.14
C LEU A 289 -2.49 15.69 16.33
N SER A 290 -2.82 16.32 17.46
CA SER A 290 -2.12 16.08 18.72
C SER A 290 -2.41 14.68 19.23
N LEU A 291 -1.55 14.15 20.09
CA LEU A 291 -1.79 12.86 20.76
C LEU A 291 -3.14 12.85 21.47
N GLN A 292 -3.47 13.91 22.17
CA GLN A 292 -4.75 14.05 22.87
C GLN A 292 -5.94 13.93 21.91
N GLN A 293 -5.91 14.61 20.75
CA GLN A 293 -6.98 14.51 19.76
C GLN A 293 -7.13 13.08 19.22
N VAL A 294 -6.02 12.40 18.97
CA VAL A 294 -6.04 11.00 18.52
C VAL A 294 -6.59 10.08 19.61
N GLU A 295 -6.23 10.28 20.88
CA GLU A 295 -6.75 9.54 22.02
C GLU A 295 -8.27 9.77 22.21
N GLU A 296 -8.73 11.01 22.05
CA GLU A 296 -10.17 11.35 22.08
C GLU A 296 -10.94 10.61 20.98
N LEU A 297 -10.41 10.56 19.74
CA LEU A 297 -11.01 9.81 18.64
C LEU A 297 -11.00 8.29 18.89
N ALA A 298 -9.92 7.76 19.45
CA ALA A 298 -9.82 6.35 19.83
C ALA A 298 -10.82 5.99 20.94
N ALA A 299 -11.04 6.89 21.90
CA ALA A 299 -12.03 6.70 22.96
C ALA A 299 -13.46 6.58 22.43
N ILE A 300 -13.81 7.27 21.33
CA ILE A 300 -15.11 7.12 20.65
C ILE A 300 -15.28 5.68 20.16
N VAL A 301 -14.27 5.12 19.49
CA VAL A 301 -14.31 3.74 19.00
C VAL A 301 -14.44 2.75 20.17
N ALA A 302 -13.59 2.90 21.19
CA ALA A 302 -13.58 2.03 22.37
C ALA A 302 -14.91 2.07 23.14
N SER A 303 -15.56 3.25 23.23
CA SER A 303 -16.85 3.42 23.91
C SER A 303 -17.99 2.59 23.31
N ARG A 304 -17.83 2.15 22.06
CA ARG A 304 -18.80 1.30 21.33
C ARG A 304 -18.44 -0.18 21.34
N GLY A 305 -17.47 -0.59 22.19
CA GLY A 305 -17.07 -1.98 22.37
C GLY A 305 -16.26 -2.58 21.23
N ILE A 306 -15.69 -1.73 20.34
CA ILE A 306 -14.81 -2.16 19.24
C ILE A 306 -13.36 -1.99 19.67
N ALA A 307 -12.53 -3.02 19.46
CA ALA A 307 -11.09 -2.89 19.69
C ALA A 307 -10.49 -1.82 18.78
N VAL A 308 -9.61 -0.99 19.33
CA VAL A 308 -8.98 0.11 18.60
C VAL A 308 -7.47 0.10 18.82
N THR A 309 -6.71 0.37 17.75
CA THR A 309 -5.27 0.65 17.82
C THR A 309 -4.97 1.99 17.18
N VAL A 310 -3.84 2.59 17.56
CA VAL A 310 -3.35 3.83 16.99
C VAL A 310 -1.99 3.58 16.36
N GLY A 311 -1.85 3.92 15.08
CA GLY A 311 -0.61 3.78 14.32
C GLY A 311 -0.44 2.44 13.62
N GLY A 312 -1.41 1.52 13.68
CA GLY A 312 -1.40 0.21 13.00
C GLY A 312 -0.67 -0.88 13.74
#